data_57afd21e1aabdf95dfdf3b0537b28c81
#
_entry.id   57afd21e1aabdf95dfdf3b0537b28c81
#
_cell.length_a   1.000
_cell.length_b   1.000
_cell.length_c   1.000
_cell.angle_alpha   90.00
_cell.angle_beta   90.00
_cell.angle_gamma   90.00
#
_symmetry.space_group_name_H-M   'P 1'
#
loop_
_entity.id
_entity.type
_entity.pdbx_description
1 polymer ?
#
loop_
_entity_poly.entity_id
_entity_poly.type
_entity_poly.pdbx_seq_one_letter_code
_entity_poly.pdbx_strand_id
1 'polypeptide(L)'
;MSSEHLNWKSRELTESDDNIGIHAFYYGLGWQKEDFKKPQIGIGTPLHEINLCNMHSYEIGESVKEGLSEAGLLGYRFGVPSVSDNITQAHSGGNASLPSRNVIASSAEMVTTSHRFDGMIGLHHCDKNGPGFALALMRSNLPGFILSGGTIKPGCLNGKDLTIQHVYDEQAAVEVGSSTKGKLLEVVKHACPGAGGCGIAASFNTWGIAMEAIGLMPPYSSSNPAEGDEKRAECKKAGEWMLDILRAGKRPRDIITKAALSNATAMIGASGGSTNGILHLMALATEAGVNFGLRDVQKILRGIPVYCNFAPRGRGTMIDLFKMGGTPMLIKHLIEVGVLDGSVPTMFADSLAEQVADAPAIPEGNDLIAPAGHPYKPFADMQICFGSLAPDGIVFKVSSRLDPTFEGTAICFNDVDLLVTAVTEGKIQPGHVVVLRGMGPVAMGMPEVLVATSALSTPKLDGKVAFVSDTRVSGVSHGAIGVHCSPEAAVGGPIAYVRDGDPIFIDLLKGEINWDSRGVMELGGEFKAYSGSQIYLREFANSVSQANKGCVNKSLLSND
;
A
#
# COMPACT_ATOMS: atom_id res chain seq x y z
N MET A 1 -27.88 -13.40 10.22
CA MET A 1 -27.76 -13.66 11.68
C MET A 1 -29.09 -13.27 12.30
N SER A 2 -29.58 -14.00 13.32
CA SER A 2 -30.73 -13.51 14.08
C SER A 2 -30.26 -12.27 14.84
N SER A 3 -31.06 -11.21 14.85
CA SER A 3 -30.78 -9.91 15.49
C SER A 3 -30.62 -9.98 17.03
N GLU A 4 -30.72 -11.15 17.61
CA GLU A 4 -30.74 -11.36 19.05
C GLU A 4 -29.34 -11.48 19.72
N HIS A 5 -28.27 -11.82 18.99
CA HIS A 5 -26.96 -12.07 19.58
C HIS A 5 -25.81 -11.46 18.76
N LEU A 6 -25.42 -10.24 19.09
CA LEU A 6 -24.28 -9.57 18.45
C LEU A 6 -22.92 -10.17 18.89
N ASN A 7 -22.86 -10.81 20.06
CA ASN A 7 -21.73 -11.60 20.54
C ASN A 7 -21.71 -13.02 19.92
N TRP A 8 -21.93 -13.08 18.61
CA TRP A 8 -22.27 -14.29 17.85
C TRP A 8 -21.18 -15.37 17.90
N LYS A 9 -19.92 -14.99 18.15
CA LYS A 9 -18.76 -15.87 18.21
C LYS A 9 -18.17 -15.97 19.62
N SER A 10 -18.04 -14.85 20.33
CA SER A 10 -17.50 -14.83 21.70
C SER A 10 -18.39 -15.55 22.70
N ARG A 11 -19.69 -15.67 22.42
CA ARG A 11 -20.63 -16.44 23.27
C ARG A 11 -20.23 -17.91 23.46
N GLU A 12 -19.45 -18.48 22.53
CA GLU A 12 -18.89 -19.83 22.69
C GLU A 12 -18.03 -19.95 23.95
N LEU A 13 -17.42 -18.85 24.41
CA LEU A 13 -16.57 -18.76 25.59
C LEU A 13 -17.28 -18.14 26.78
N THR A 14 -18.22 -17.22 26.55
CA THR A 14 -18.80 -16.39 27.60
C THR A 14 -20.15 -16.87 28.10
N GLU A 15 -20.86 -17.72 27.32
CA GLU A 15 -22.18 -18.23 27.67
C GLU A 15 -22.22 -19.78 27.75
N SER A 16 -21.08 -20.46 27.62
CA SER A 16 -20.97 -21.91 27.70
C SER A 16 -20.57 -22.36 29.10
N ASP A 17 -21.31 -23.29 29.67
CA ASP A 17 -20.97 -23.93 30.95
C ASP A 17 -19.81 -24.92 30.81
N ASP A 18 -19.47 -25.39 29.60
CA ASP A 18 -18.41 -26.37 29.36
C ASP A 18 -17.02 -25.83 29.71
N ASN A 19 -16.85 -24.50 29.70
CA ASN A 19 -15.58 -23.83 29.92
C ASN A 19 -15.65 -22.79 31.05
N ILE A 20 -16.45 -23.03 32.10
CA ILE A 20 -16.68 -22.06 33.20
C ILE A 20 -15.39 -21.52 33.81
N GLY A 21 -14.28 -22.30 33.80
CA GLY A 21 -12.98 -21.87 34.30
C GLY A 21 -12.41 -20.63 33.57
N ILE A 22 -12.79 -20.41 32.31
CA ILE A 22 -12.39 -19.22 31.52
C ILE A 22 -12.98 -17.93 32.15
N HIS A 23 -14.15 -18.02 32.74
CA HIS A 23 -14.82 -16.89 33.39
C HIS A 23 -13.98 -16.25 34.49
N ALA A 24 -13.15 -17.05 35.18
CA ALA A 24 -12.24 -16.54 36.22
C ALA A 24 -11.24 -15.51 35.62
N PHE A 25 -10.77 -15.71 34.40
CA PHE A 25 -9.90 -14.75 33.70
C PHE A 25 -10.65 -13.48 33.34
N TYR A 26 -11.89 -13.58 32.87
CA TYR A 26 -12.73 -12.40 32.54
C TYR A 26 -13.05 -11.58 33.80
N TYR A 27 -13.41 -12.21 34.92
CA TYR A 27 -13.55 -11.50 36.18
C TYR A 27 -12.23 -10.86 36.64
N GLY A 28 -11.08 -11.53 36.41
CA GLY A 28 -9.74 -10.97 36.64
C GLY A 28 -9.43 -9.72 35.79
N LEU A 29 -10.06 -9.56 34.61
CA LEU A 29 -10.01 -8.35 33.78
C LEU A 29 -10.96 -7.24 34.25
N GLY A 30 -11.74 -7.48 35.34
CA GLY A 30 -12.69 -6.53 35.89
C GLY A 30 -14.11 -6.63 35.34
N TRP A 31 -14.41 -7.68 34.54
CA TRP A 31 -15.74 -7.85 33.98
C TRP A 31 -16.82 -8.00 35.05
N GLN A 32 -18.00 -7.47 34.72
CA GLN A 32 -19.23 -7.71 35.47
C GLN A 32 -20.11 -8.71 34.70
N LYS A 33 -21.16 -9.20 35.34
CA LYS A 33 -22.07 -10.21 34.76
C LYS A 33 -22.66 -9.79 33.41
N GLU A 34 -22.90 -8.50 33.23
CA GLU A 34 -23.46 -7.91 32.02
C GLU A 34 -22.49 -7.92 30.84
N ASP A 35 -21.18 -7.93 31.12
CA ASP A 35 -20.14 -7.89 30.09
C ASP A 35 -20.04 -9.20 29.30
N PHE A 36 -20.45 -10.30 29.89
CA PHE A 36 -20.45 -11.61 29.23
C PHE A 36 -21.36 -11.70 28.00
N LYS A 37 -22.31 -10.78 27.87
CA LYS A 37 -23.21 -10.69 26.73
C LYS A 37 -22.81 -9.66 25.69
N LYS A 38 -21.77 -8.88 25.94
CA LYS A 38 -21.29 -7.84 25.02
C LYS A 38 -20.39 -8.43 23.94
N PRO A 39 -20.51 -7.97 22.69
CA PRO A 39 -19.58 -8.36 21.63
C PRO A 39 -18.14 -7.94 21.95
N GLN A 40 -17.18 -8.80 21.60
CA GLN A 40 -15.76 -8.58 21.77
C GLN A 40 -15.10 -8.21 20.45
N ILE A 41 -14.44 -7.05 20.41
CA ILE A 41 -13.82 -6.50 19.21
C ILE A 41 -12.31 -6.42 19.37
N GLY A 42 -11.58 -7.08 18.48
CA GLY A 42 -10.13 -6.97 18.39
C GLY A 42 -9.70 -5.66 17.73
N ILE A 43 -8.77 -4.94 18.34
CA ILE A 43 -8.16 -3.73 17.80
C ILE A 43 -6.71 -4.04 17.46
N GLY A 44 -6.43 -4.32 16.19
CA GLY A 44 -5.08 -4.59 15.70
C GLY A 44 -4.24 -3.32 15.72
N THR A 45 -3.24 -3.26 16.59
CA THR A 45 -2.46 -2.05 16.89
C THR A 45 -0.99 -2.27 16.54
N PRO A 46 -0.46 -1.64 15.48
CA PRO A 46 0.94 -1.77 15.10
C PRO A 46 1.83 -0.83 15.94
N LEU A 47 1.91 -1.07 17.23
CA LEU A 47 2.72 -0.27 18.15
C LEU A 47 4.21 -0.47 17.89
N HIS A 48 4.92 0.62 17.52
CA HIS A 48 6.35 0.59 17.29
C HIS A 48 6.95 2.00 17.46
N GLU A 49 7.58 2.28 18.61
CA GLU A 49 8.03 3.63 18.99
C GLU A 49 9.12 4.20 18.08
N ILE A 50 9.99 3.36 17.51
CA ILE A 50 11.04 3.82 16.57
C ILE A 50 10.48 4.21 15.19
N ASN A 51 9.26 3.80 14.86
CA ASN A 51 8.63 4.13 13.59
C ASN A 51 7.69 5.33 13.77
N LEU A 52 8.07 6.48 13.22
CA LEU A 52 7.30 7.73 13.31
C LEU A 52 5.84 7.56 12.88
N CYS A 53 5.58 6.72 11.87
CA CYS A 53 4.21 6.42 11.43
C CYS A 53 3.36 5.75 12.52
N ASN A 54 3.98 5.03 13.45
CA ASN A 54 3.32 4.16 14.43
C ASN A 54 3.40 4.64 15.88
N MET A 55 4.20 5.66 16.17
CA MET A 55 4.48 6.06 17.55
C MET A 55 3.22 6.45 18.36
N HIS A 56 2.16 6.92 17.69
CA HIS A 56 0.87 7.29 18.28
C HIS A 56 -0.19 6.18 18.20
N SER A 57 0.19 4.97 17.78
CA SER A 57 -0.76 3.85 17.63
C SER A 57 -1.47 3.47 18.93
N TYR A 58 -0.78 3.68 20.07
CA TYR A 58 -1.35 3.39 21.38
C TYR A 58 -2.54 4.31 21.69
N GLU A 59 -2.37 5.61 21.49
CA GLU A 59 -3.39 6.65 21.74
C GLU A 59 -4.59 6.48 20.80
N ILE A 60 -4.33 6.18 19.52
CA ILE A 60 -5.39 5.86 18.55
C ILE A 60 -6.16 4.63 18.99
N GLY A 61 -5.47 3.55 19.35
CA GLY A 61 -6.10 2.31 19.82
C GLY A 61 -6.89 2.50 21.12
N GLU A 62 -6.46 3.37 22.02
CA GLU A 62 -7.21 3.72 23.25
C GLU A 62 -8.49 4.50 22.91
N SER A 63 -8.40 5.51 22.04
CA SER A 63 -9.58 6.29 21.60
C SER A 63 -10.62 5.43 20.87
N VAL A 64 -10.17 4.44 20.07
CA VAL A 64 -11.08 3.45 19.45
C VAL A 64 -11.74 2.57 20.51
N LYS A 65 -10.99 2.14 21.53
CA LYS A 65 -11.53 1.33 22.65
C LYS A 65 -12.57 2.11 23.46
N GLU A 66 -12.34 3.41 23.69
CA GLU A 66 -13.34 4.31 24.31
C GLU A 66 -14.63 4.34 23.49
N GLY A 67 -14.54 4.58 22.17
CA GLY A 67 -15.70 4.60 21.28
C GLY A 67 -16.47 3.27 21.26
N LEU A 68 -15.77 2.14 21.26
CA LEU A 68 -16.39 0.81 21.39
C LEU A 68 -17.15 0.67 22.72
N SER A 69 -16.55 1.14 23.83
CA SER A 69 -17.21 1.10 25.14
C SER A 69 -18.45 1.98 25.17
N GLU A 70 -18.42 3.18 24.60
CA GLU A 70 -19.58 4.08 24.48
C GLU A 70 -20.72 3.44 23.66
N ALA A 71 -20.37 2.62 22.64
CA ALA A 71 -21.33 1.86 21.84
C ALA A 71 -21.79 0.53 22.50
N GLY A 72 -21.35 0.23 23.72
CA GLY A 72 -21.70 -1.00 24.44
C GLY A 72 -20.95 -2.25 24.01
N LEU A 73 -19.81 -2.09 23.35
CA LEU A 73 -18.92 -3.18 22.88
C LEU A 73 -17.67 -3.25 23.76
N LEU A 74 -17.00 -4.42 23.76
CA LEU A 74 -15.75 -4.61 24.49
C LEU A 74 -14.57 -4.60 23.49
N GLY A 75 -13.73 -3.56 23.57
CA GLY A 75 -12.55 -3.42 22.73
C GLY A 75 -11.28 -3.97 23.38
N TYR A 76 -10.52 -4.80 22.64
CA TYR A 76 -9.25 -5.37 23.10
C TYR A 76 -8.14 -5.10 22.11
N ARG A 77 -7.17 -4.28 22.50
CA ARG A 77 -5.97 -4.02 21.68
C ARG A 77 -5.03 -5.23 21.71
N PHE A 78 -4.50 -5.57 20.55
CA PHE A 78 -3.41 -6.54 20.43
C PHE A 78 -2.33 -5.98 19.50
N GLY A 79 -1.06 -6.29 19.80
CA GLY A 79 0.08 -5.79 19.07
C GLY A 79 0.39 -6.64 17.83
N VAL A 80 0.88 -5.99 16.78
CA VAL A 80 1.49 -6.62 15.61
C VAL A 80 2.81 -5.93 15.28
N PRO A 81 3.77 -6.60 14.58
CA PRO A 81 5.02 -5.96 14.17
C PRO A 81 4.76 -4.84 13.16
N SER A 82 5.71 -3.90 13.05
CA SER A 82 5.69 -2.87 12.03
C SER A 82 7.12 -2.55 11.59
N VAL A 83 7.48 -2.90 10.35
CA VAL A 83 8.76 -2.56 9.76
C VAL A 83 8.58 -1.30 8.93
N SER A 84 9.35 -0.24 9.23
CA SER A 84 9.31 1.01 8.49
C SER A 84 10.17 0.94 7.23
N ASP A 85 9.57 1.07 6.06
CA ASP A 85 10.32 1.19 4.81
C ASP A 85 11.28 2.39 4.84
N ASN A 86 10.86 3.53 5.39
CA ASN A 86 11.70 4.73 5.46
C ASN A 86 12.99 4.55 6.26
N ILE A 87 12.96 3.74 7.32
CA ILE A 87 14.15 3.48 8.16
C ILE A 87 15.01 2.36 7.54
N THR A 88 14.40 1.40 6.87
CA THR A 88 15.07 0.16 6.46
C THR A 88 15.48 0.09 4.99
N GLN A 89 15.01 0.99 4.13
CA GLN A 89 15.26 0.94 2.68
C GLN A 89 16.73 1.18 2.26
N ALA A 90 17.55 1.74 3.14
CA ALA A 90 18.96 2.02 2.86
C ALA A 90 19.91 0.85 3.18
N HIS A 91 19.38 -0.29 3.66
CA HIS A 91 20.18 -1.45 4.03
C HIS A 91 19.34 -2.75 3.98
N SER A 92 19.97 -3.89 4.23
CA SER A 92 19.35 -5.24 4.16
C SER A 92 18.13 -5.43 5.09
N GLY A 93 17.88 -4.55 6.05
CA GLY A 93 16.65 -4.54 6.86
C GLY A 93 15.38 -4.34 6.03
N GLY A 94 15.48 -3.70 4.85
CA GLY A 94 14.38 -3.54 3.91
C GLY A 94 13.81 -4.86 3.40
N ASN A 95 14.58 -5.94 3.43
CA ASN A 95 14.13 -7.29 3.08
C ASN A 95 12.99 -7.79 3.97
N ALA A 96 12.85 -7.25 5.19
CA ALA A 96 11.79 -7.59 6.13
C ALA A 96 10.46 -6.85 5.87
N SER A 97 10.47 -5.78 5.09
CA SER A 97 9.32 -4.91 4.93
C SER A 97 8.09 -5.64 4.36
N LEU A 98 8.17 -6.21 3.16
CA LEU A 98 7.04 -6.96 2.60
C LEU A 98 6.68 -8.22 3.40
N PRO A 99 7.63 -9.04 3.86
CA PRO A 99 7.33 -10.15 4.76
C PRO A 99 6.52 -9.76 5.99
N SER A 100 6.77 -8.57 6.59
CA SER A 100 6.04 -8.09 7.76
C SER A 100 4.53 -7.96 7.51
N ARG A 101 4.08 -7.62 6.29
CA ARG A 101 2.67 -7.60 5.90
C ARG A 101 2.01 -8.96 6.13
N ASN A 102 2.66 -10.04 5.71
CA ASN A 102 2.12 -11.40 5.84
C ASN A 102 2.15 -11.87 7.31
N VAL A 103 3.16 -11.45 8.08
CA VAL A 103 3.22 -11.70 9.54
C VAL A 103 2.08 -10.97 10.26
N ILE A 104 1.81 -9.70 9.92
CA ILE A 104 0.69 -8.94 10.45
C ILE A 104 -0.63 -9.67 10.17
N ALA A 105 -0.84 -10.10 8.93
CA ALA A 105 -2.04 -10.84 8.53
C ALA A 105 -2.22 -12.12 9.37
N SER A 106 -1.18 -12.93 9.50
CA SER A 106 -1.22 -14.17 10.28
C SER A 106 -1.37 -13.93 11.79
N SER A 107 -0.71 -12.89 12.33
CA SER A 107 -0.86 -12.52 13.76
C SER A 107 -2.29 -12.09 14.08
N ALA A 108 -2.87 -11.21 13.25
CA ALA A 108 -4.22 -10.72 13.47
C ALA A 108 -5.28 -11.83 13.29
N GLU A 109 -5.13 -12.67 12.28
CA GLU A 109 -5.95 -13.86 12.09
C GLU A 109 -5.88 -14.79 13.32
N MET A 110 -4.68 -15.13 13.77
CA MET A 110 -4.45 -16.02 14.92
C MET A 110 -5.14 -15.46 16.18
N VAL A 111 -4.90 -14.20 16.52
CA VAL A 111 -5.46 -13.58 17.73
C VAL A 111 -6.99 -13.55 17.67
N THR A 112 -7.55 -13.06 16.58
CA THR A 112 -9.00 -12.85 16.47
C THR A 112 -9.79 -14.16 16.41
N THR A 113 -9.24 -15.17 15.75
CA THR A 113 -9.90 -16.48 15.65
C THR A 113 -9.77 -17.30 16.93
N SER A 114 -8.59 -17.30 17.57
CA SER A 114 -8.35 -18.06 18.80
C SER A 114 -9.11 -17.51 20.01
N HIS A 115 -9.23 -16.18 20.13
CA HIS A 115 -9.98 -15.53 21.22
C HIS A 115 -11.46 -15.34 20.90
N ARG A 116 -11.93 -15.87 19.76
CA ARG A 116 -13.35 -15.82 19.38
C ARG A 116 -13.93 -14.40 19.32
N PHE A 117 -13.15 -13.42 18.82
CA PHE A 117 -13.67 -12.08 18.67
C PHE A 117 -14.83 -12.03 17.64
N ASP A 118 -15.80 -11.18 17.91
CA ASP A 118 -17.00 -10.97 17.08
C ASP A 118 -16.74 -10.06 15.90
N GLY A 119 -15.69 -9.23 16.00
CA GLY A 119 -15.26 -8.31 14.95
C GLY A 119 -13.80 -7.86 15.13
N MET A 120 -13.28 -7.14 14.13
CA MET A 120 -11.91 -6.61 14.16
C MET A 120 -11.83 -5.22 13.51
N ILE A 121 -11.09 -4.31 14.16
CA ILE A 121 -10.64 -3.04 13.58
C ILE A 121 -9.14 -3.11 13.43
N GLY A 122 -8.63 -2.92 12.21
CA GLY A 122 -7.19 -2.87 11.93
C GLY A 122 -6.70 -1.43 11.79
N LEU A 123 -5.68 -1.02 12.56
CA LEU A 123 -5.15 0.33 12.50
C LEU A 123 -4.08 0.46 11.42
N HIS A 124 -4.34 1.29 10.41
CA HIS A 124 -3.45 1.58 9.29
C HIS A 124 -2.58 2.81 9.59
N HIS A 125 -1.32 2.60 9.94
CA HIS A 125 -0.37 3.66 10.27
C HIS A 125 0.82 3.76 9.31
N CYS A 126 1.22 2.62 8.71
CA CYS A 126 2.35 2.53 7.78
C CYS A 126 1.96 1.62 6.62
N ASP A 127 2.73 1.63 5.56
CA ASP A 127 2.43 0.99 4.26
C ASP A 127 2.22 -0.54 4.30
N LYS A 128 2.60 -1.24 5.35
CA LYS A 128 2.37 -2.70 5.49
C LYS A 128 1.26 -3.06 6.48
N ASN A 129 0.91 -2.17 7.43
CA ASN A 129 -0.09 -2.48 8.46
C ASN A 129 -1.49 -2.61 7.85
N GLY A 130 -1.96 -1.60 7.12
CA GLY A 130 -3.28 -1.61 6.49
C GLY A 130 -3.48 -2.80 5.55
N PRO A 131 -2.56 -3.04 4.60
CA PRO A 131 -2.63 -4.25 3.78
C PRO A 131 -2.63 -5.53 4.61
N GLY A 132 -1.80 -5.65 5.64
CA GLY A 132 -1.77 -6.82 6.51
C GLY A 132 -3.10 -7.09 7.21
N PHE A 133 -3.73 -6.05 7.78
CA PHE A 133 -5.04 -6.17 8.41
C PHE A 133 -6.15 -6.45 7.40
N ALA A 134 -6.08 -5.87 6.19
CA ALA A 134 -7.03 -6.19 5.14
C ALA A 134 -7.00 -7.69 4.76
N LEU A 135 -5.78 -8.27 4.64
CA LEU A 135 -5.64 -9.71 4.40
C LEU A 135 -6.19 -10.54 5.59
N ALA A 136 -5.94 -10.13 6.84
CA ALA A 136 -6.51 -10.80 8.02
C ALA A 136 -8.04 -10.77 8.03
N LEU A 137 -8.65 -9.64 7.63
CA LEU A 137 -10.09 -9.52 7.47
C LEU A 137 -10.63 -10.46 6.39
N MET A 138 -9.90 -10.62 5.27
CA MET A 138 -10.29 -11.59 4.24
C MET A 138 -10.24 -13.02 4.75
N ARG A 139 -9.18 -13.40 5.49
CA ARG A 139 -9.00 -14.75 6.04
C ARG A 139 -10.06 -15.11 7.06
N SER A 140 -10.22 -14.27 8.07
CA SER A 140 -11.16 -14.48 9.17
C SER A 140 -12.62 -14.24 8.77
N ASN A 141 -12.86 -13.39 7.80
CA ASN A 141 -14.17 -12.87 7.38
C ASN A 141 -15.05 -12.41 8.55
N LEU A 142 -14.41 -11.84 9.58
CA LEU A 142 -15.09 -11.22 10.71
C LEU A 142 -15.66 -9.86 10.31
N PRO A 143 -16.85 -9.44 10.83
CA PRO A 143 -17.28 -8.06 10.78
C PRO A 143 -16.13 -7.12 11.14
N GLY A 144 -15.84 -6.12 10.32
CA GLY A 144 -14.70 -5.26 10.60
C GLY A 144 -14.28 -4.36 9.46
N PHE A 145 -13.34 -3.48 9.75
CA PHE A 145 -12.86 -2.47 8.82
C PHE A 145 -11.44 -2.02 9.17
N ILE A 146 -10.85 -1.23 8.28
CA ILE A 146 -9.55 -0.59 8.48
C ILE A 146 -9.78 0.85 8.91
N LEU A 147 -9.10 1.31 9.96
CA LEU A 147 -9.10 2.70 10.39
C LEU A 147 -7.71 3.29 10.19
N SER A 148 -7.60 4.44 9.53
CA SER A 148 -6.30 5.09 9.34
C SER A 148 -5.83 5.78 10.63
N GLY A 149 -4.54 5.64 10.95
CA GLY A 149 -3.89 6.43 11.99
C GLY A 149 -3.64 7.88 11.60
N GLY A 150 -3.95 8.23 10.35
CA GLY A 150 -3.83 9.60 9.84
C GLY A 150 -2.48 9.94 9.23
N THR A 151 -2.48 11.01 8.44
CA THR A 151 -1.31 11.51 7.73
C THR A 151 -0.53 12.52 8.57
N ILE A 152 0.82 12.51 8.43
CA ILE A 152 1.69 13.48 9.08
C ILE A 152 1.43 14.89 8.52
N LYS A 153 1.44 15.91 9.38
CA LYS A 153 1.43 17.30 8.94
C LYS A 153 2.76 17.64 8.25
N PRO A 154 2.76 18.52 7.24
CA PRO A 154 4.01 18.99 6.66
C PRO A 154 4.87 19.70 7.70
N GLY A 155 6.19 19.57 7.58
CA GLY A 155 7.13 20.41 8.30
C GLY A 155 7.16 21.81 7.72
N CYS A 156 7.93 22.71 8.34
CA CYS A 156 8.05 24.09 7.86
C CYS A 156 9.49 24.60 7.97
N LEU A 157 9.99 25.18 6.89
CA LEU A 157 11.28 25.89 6.90
C LEU A 157 11.15 27.20 6.12
N ASN A 158 11.43 28.33 6.79
CA ASN A 158 11.32 29.68 6.21
C ASN A 158 9.93 29.96 5.59
N GLY A 159 8.84 29.51 6.24
CA GLY A 159 7.46 29.70 5.79
C GLY A 159 7.03 28.82 4.61
N LYS A 160 7.83 27.81 4.24
CA LYS A 160 7.50 26.83 3.20
C LYS A 160 7.25 25.47 3.83
N ASP A 161 6.17 24.84 3.40
CA ASP A 161 5.84 23.47 3.80
C ASP A 161 6.85 22.48 3.25
N LEU A 162 7.25 21.53 4.10
CA LEU A 162 8.19 20.46 3.78
C LEU A 162 7.55 19.10 3.97
N THR A 163 7.97 18.16 3.15
CA THR A 163 7.68 16.73 3.28
C THR A 163 8.96 15.91 3.10
N ILE A 164 8.89 14.61 3.33
CA ILE A 164 10.02 13.69 3.06
C ILE A 164 10.51 13.78 1.61
N GLN A 165 9.65 14.14 0.65
CA GLN A 165 10.05 14.35 -0.76
C GLN A 165 11.12 15.44 -0.88
N HIS A 166 10.97 16.55 -0.16
CA HIS A 166 11.95 17.65 -0.20
C HIS A 166 13.33 17.23 0.33
N VAL A 167 13.39 16.24 1.24
CA VAL A 167 14.67 15.67 1.69
C VAL A 167 15.39 14.97 0.54
N TYR A 168 14.68 14.13 -0.22
CA TYR A 168 15.26 13.41 -1.36
C TYR A 168 15.62 14.36 -2.51
N ASP A 169 14.78 15.35 -2.79
CA ASP A 169 15.05 16.37 -3.81
C ASP A 169 16.31 17.20 -3.46
N GLU A 170 16.45 17.60 -2.19
CA GLU A 170 17.60 18.35 -1.72
C GLU A 170 18.87 17.48 -1.68
N GLN A 171 18.75 16.17 -1.35
CA GLN A 171 19.85 15.23 -1.43
C GLN A 171 20.37 15.13 -2.87
N ALA A 172 19.48 14.92 -3.83
CA ALA A 172 19.84 14.89 -5.26
C ALA A 172 20.50 16.20 -5.72
N ALA A 173 20.01 17.36 -5.23
CA ALA A 173 20.61 18.66 -5.52
C ALA A 173 22.05 18.80 -4.97
N VAL A 174 22.34 18.22 -3.80
CA VAL A 174 23.71 18.17 -3.25
C VAL A 174 24.61 17.28 -4.08
N GLU A 175 24.10 16.11 -4.53
CA GLU A 175 24.88 15.14 -5.33
C GLU A 175 25.30 15.73 -6.69
N VAL A 176 24.46 16.57 -7.32
CA VAL A 176 24.81 17.25 -8.58
C VAL A 176 25.49 18.62 -8.37
N GLY A 177 25.80 18.98 -7.12
CA GLY A 177 26.52 20.22 -6.79
C GLY A 177 25.69 21.51 -6.88
N SER A 178 24.37 21.42 -7.01
CA SER A 178 23.45 22.59 -7.07
C SER A 178 22.98 23.05 -5.69
N SER A 179 23.29 22.31 -4.62
CA SER A 179 22.99 22.64 -3.24
C SER A 179 24.13 22.25 -2.28
N THR A 180 23.94 22.49 -0.98
CA THR A 180 24.95 22.26 0.05
C THR A 180 24.49 21.27 1.12
N LYS A 181 25.44 20.52 1.71
CA LYS A 181 25.15 19.62 2.86
C LYS A 181 24.50 20.36 4.04
N GLY A 182 24.85 21.65 4.26
CA GLY A 182 24.27 22.48 5.32
C GLY A 182 22.78 22.68 5.10
N LYS A 183 22.36 23.03 3.90
CA LYS A 183 20.95 23.21 3.53
C LYS A 183 20.19 21.88 3.61
N LEU A 184 20.76 20.79 3.12
CA LEU A 184 20.16 19.45 3.25
C LEU A 184 19.89 19.11 4.71
N LEU A 185 20.85 19.36 5.62
CA LEU A 185 20.67 19.10 7.05
C LEU A 185 19.52 19.91 7.66
N GLU A 186 19.35 21.17 7.26
CA GLU A 186 18.20 21.97 7.69
C GLU A 186 16.87 21.43 7.20
N VAL A 187 16.79 20.99 5.93
CA VAL A 187 15.58 20.35 5.39
C VAL A 187 15.27 19.04 6.15
N VAL A 188 16.28 18.19 6.39
CA VAL A 188 16.13 16.94 7.14
C VAL A 188 15.56 17.18 8.55
N LYS A 189 16.04 18.18 9.28
CA LYS A 189 15.56 18.48 10.63
C LYS A 189 14.10 18.91 10.70
N HIS A 190 13.56 19.48 9.63
CA HIS A 190 12.25 20.12 9.63
C HIS A 190 11.18 19.38 8.81
N ALA A 191 11.55 18.33 8.04
CA ALA A 191 10.63 17.72 7.08
C ALA A 191 9.53 16.85 7.72
N CYS A 192 9.79 16.24 8.88
CA CYS A 192 8.88 15.29 9.53
C CYS A 192 8.65 15.67 11.00
N PRO A 193 7.73 16.61 11.32
CA PRO A 193 7.66 17.26 12.61
C PRO A 193 6.85 16.50 13.69
N GLY A 194 6.21 15.38 13.38
CA GLY A 194 5.33 14.69 14.32
C GLY A 194 4.96 13.29 13.89
N ALA A 195 3.91 12.75 14.48
CA ALA A 195 3.39 11.42 14.19
C ALA A 195 2.56 11.38 12.91
N GLY A 196 2.45 10.20 12.31
CA GLY A 196 1.57 9.92 11.18
C GLY A 196 2.26 9.26 10.00
N GLY A 197 1.46 8.69 9.11
CA GLY A 197 1.91 8.16 7.82
C GLY A 197 2.38 9.26 6.88
N CYS A 198 3.10 8.92 5.80
CA CYS A 198 3.65 9.90 4.85
C CYS A 198 2.61 10.94 4.41
N GLY A 199 2.99 12.23 4.34
CA GLY A 199 2.09 13.32 3.95
C GLY A 199 1.84 13.46 2.44
N ILE A 200 2.40 12.57 1.62
CA ILE A 200 2.33 12.57 0.14
C ILE A 200 1.62 11.30 -0.36
N ALA A 201 1.27 11.23 -1.65
CA ALA A 201 0.66 10.04 -2.27
C ALA A 201 1.68 8.89 -2.49
N ALA A 202 2.42 8.54 -1.42
CA ALA A 202 3.24 7.35 -1.33
C ALA A 202 2.38 6.11 -0.97
N SER A 203 3.00 4.99 -0.62
CA SER A 203 2.32 3.70 -0.43
C SER A 203 1.22 3.74 0.62
N PHE A 204 1.46 4.42 1.77
CA PHE A 204 0.48 4.57 2.85
C PHE A 204 -0.81 5.23 2.38
N ASN A 205 -0.74 6.44 1.82
CA ASN A 205 -1.93 7.18 1.39
C ASN A 205 -2.57 6.59 0.14
N THR A 206 -1.78 6.05 -0.79
CA THR A 206 -2.32 5.31 -1.94
C THR A 206 -3.23 4.17 -1.48
N TRP A 207 -2.79 3.40 -0.48
CA TRP A 207 -3.59 2.33 0.08
C TRP A 207 -4.82 2.87 0.83
N GLY A 208 -4.64 3.91 1.65
CA GLY A 208 -5.73 4.53 2.40
C GLY A 208 -6.88 5.01 1.51
N ILE A 209 -6.59 5.84 0.50
CA ILE A 209 -7.63 6.35 -0.42
C ILE A 209 -8.28 5.22 -1.25
N ALA A 210 -7.51 4.18 -1.62
CA ALA A 210 -8.06 3.01 -2.29
C ALA A 210 -9.01 2.22 -1.38
N MET A 211 -8.71 2.11 -0.08
CA MET A 211 -9.59 1.42 0.89
C MET A 211 -10.88 2.20 1.19
N GLU A 212 -10.85 3.53 1.17
CA GLU A 212 -12.10 4.31 1.21
C GLU A 212 -12.94 4.10 -0.06
N ALA A 213 -12.31 4.08 -1.25
CA ALA A 213 -12.98 3.85 -2.52
C ALA A 213 -13.55 2.42 -2.67
N ILE A 214 -12.99 1.45 -1.97
CA ILE A 214 -13.47 0.07 -1.86
C ILE A 214 -14.61 -0.07 -0.82
N GLY A 215 -14.70 0.91 0.10
CA GLY A 215 -15.65 0.86 1.21
C GLY A 215 -15.23 0.03 2.42
N LEU A 216 -13.92 -0.31 2.55
CA LEU A 216 -13.36 -1.02 3.71
C LEU A 216 -12.78 -0.08 4.77
N MET A 217 -12.70 1.21 4.48
CA MET A 217 -12.25 2.28 5.38
C MET A 217 -13.34 3.34 5.48
N PRO A 218 -13.64 3.88 6.69
CA PRO A 218 -14.70 4.88 6.83
C PRO A 218 -14.33 6.19 6.13
N PRO A 219 -15.33 7.00 5.74
CA PRO A 219 -15.11 8.27 5.06
C PRO A 219 -14.24 9.22 5.89
N TYR A 220 -13.40 9.99 5.23
CA TYR A 220 -12.38 10.91 5.75
C TYR A 220 -11.17 10.25 6.40
N SER A 221 -11.20 8.97 6.74
CA SER A 221 -10.18 8.29 7.53
C SER A 221 -8.78 8.38 6.91
N SER A 222 -8.67 8.21 5.59
CA SER A 222 -7.38 8.26 4.89
C SER A 222 -6.80 9.67 4.73
N SER A 223 -7.62 10.72 4.82
CA SER A 223 -7.19 12.11 4.68
C SER A 223 -7.06 12.88 5.99
N ASN A 224 -7.69 12.42 7.08
CA ASN A 224 -7.57 13.07 8.38
C ASN A 224 -6.11 13.12 8.85
N PRO A 225 -5.66 14.25 9.41
CA PRO A 225 -4.34 14.33 10.02
C PRO A 225 -4.22 13.34 11.20
N ALA A 226 -3.00 12.86 11.44
CA ALA A 226 -2.73 11.91 12.53
C ALA A 226 -3.00 12.49 13.93
N GLU A 227 -2.83 13.81 14.05
CA GLU A 227 -2.99 14.55 15.29
C GLU A 227 -4.07 15.63 15.15
N GLY A 228 -5.00 15.68 16.08
CA GLY A 228 -6.08 16.66 16.09
C GLY A 228 -7.40 16.10 16.62
N ASP A 229 -8.38 16.99 16.74
CA ASP A 229 -9.70 16.67 17.28
C ASP A 229 -10.50 15.83 16.29
N GLU A 230 -10.29 16.03 14.98
CA GLU A 230 -10.95 15.26 13.91
C GLU A 230 -10.59 13.76 14.00
N LYS A 231 -9.31 13.44 14.23
CA LYS A 231 -8.87 12.05 14.39
C LYS A 231 -9.43 11.42 15.67
N ARG A 232 -9.46 12.16 16.76
CA ARG A 232 -10.07 11.68 18.01
C ARG A 232 -11.55 11.42 17.87
N ALA A 233 -12.29 12.34 17.23
CA ALA A 233 -13.72 12.18 16.96
C ALA A 233 -14.00 10.96 16.07
N GLU A 234 -13.19 10.77 15.01
CA GLU A 234 -13.25 9.59 14.15
C GLU A 234 -13.03 8.29 14.93
N CYS A 235 -12.01 8.24 15.77
CA CYS A 235 -11.69 7.05 16.58
C CYS A 235 -12.86 6.69 17.52
N LYS A 236 -13.51 7.67 18.14
CA LYS A 236 -14.69 7.43 18.97
C LYS A 236 -15.89 6.94 18.16
N LYS A 237 -16.10 7.48 16.96
CA LYS A 237 -17.15 7.03 16.06
C LYS A 237 -16.97 5.60 15.56
N ALA A 238 -15.77 5.05 15.66
CA ALA A 238 -15.48 3.66 15.28
C ALA A 238 -16.36 2.63 16.03
N GLY A 239 -16.80 2.96 17.26
CA GLY A 239 -17.74 2.13 18.02
C GLY A 239 -19.11 2.05 17.39
N GLU A 240 -19.66 3.20 16.96
CA GLU A 240 -20.97 3.27 16.27
C GLU A 240 -20.91 2.48 14.94
N TRP A 241 -19.90 2.71 14.12
CA TRP A 241 -19.72 1.97 12.87
C TRP A 241 -19.64 0.46 13.10
N MET A 242 -18.85 0.02 14.10
CA MET A 242 -18.75 -1.41 14.41
C MET A 242 -20.09 -1.99 14.84
N LEU A 243 -20.84 -1.28 15.67
CA LEU A 243 -22.16 -1.73 16.12
C LEU A 243 -23.13 -1.87 14.94
N ASP A 244 -23.15 -0.92 14.02
CA ASP A 244 -24.00 -0.95 12.83
C ASP A 244 -23.61 -2.09 11.88
N ILE A 245 -22.30 -2.32 11.67
CA ILE A 245 -21.77 -3.45 10.89
C ILE A 245 -22.20 -4.79 11.49
N LEU A 246 -22.11 -4.94 12.82
CA LEU A 246 -22.54 -6.15 13.52
C LEU A 246 -24.06 -6.36 13.36
N ARG A 247 -24.89 -5.32 13.55
CA ARG A 247 -26.34 -5.36 13.39
C ARG A 247 -26.75 -5.73 11.96
N ALA A 248 -26.09 -5.14 10.97
CA ALA A 248 -26.34 -5.44 9.57
C ALA A 248 -25.80 -6.82 9.15
N GLY A 249 -24.94 -7.44 9.95
CA GLY A 249 -24.28 -8.70 9.62
C GLY A 249 -23.31 -8.60 8.44
N LYS A 250 -22.88 -7.39 8.07
CA LYS A 250 -21.97 -7.13 6.95
C LYS A 250 -20.58 -7.73 7.23
N ARG A 251 -20.00 -8.33 6.21
CA ARG A 251 -18.66 -8.94 6.28
C ARG A 251 -17.75 -8.40 5.19
N PRO A 252 -16.44 -8.34 5.42
CA PRO A 252 -15.50 -7.80 4.43
C PRO A 252 -15.59 -8.47 3.05
N ARG A 253 -15.77 -9.78 2.97
CA ARG A 253 -15.92 -10.48 1.68
C ARG A 253 -17.19 -10.12 0.91
N ASP A 254 -18.20 -9.58 1.57
CA ASP A 254 -19.44 -9.15 0.92
C ASP A 254 -19.21 -7.90 0.05
N ILE A 255 -18.24 -7.07 0.43
CA ILE A 255 -17.91 -5.82 -0.28
C ILE A 255 -16.70 -5.93 -1.21
N ILE A 256 -15.77 -6.87 -0.96
CA ILE A 256 -14.59 -7.04 -1.82
C ILE A 256 -14.98 -7.82 -3.08
N THR A 257 -15.63 -7.12 -3.99
CA THR A 257 -16.07 -7.62 -5.30
C THR A 257 -15.12 -7.19 -6.42
N LYS A 258 -15.29 -7.74 -7.61
CA LYS A 258 -14.54 -7.29 -8.79
C LYS A 258 -14.77 -5.80 -9.08
N ALA A 259 -15.99 -5.29 -8.89
CA ALA A 259 -16.33 -3.88 -9.06
C ALA A 259 -15.61 -2.99 -8.04
N ALA A 260 -15.59 -3.39 -6.76
CA ALA A 260 -14.88 -2.67 -5.71
C ALA A 260 -13.36 -2.65 -5.94
N LEU A 261 -12.75 -3.77 -6.38
CA LEU A 261 -11.33 -3.83 -6.78
C LEU A 261 -11.05 -2.96 -8.02
N SER A 262 -12.02 -2.84 -8.94
CA SER A 262 -11.92 -1.91 -10.07
C SER A 262 -11.91 -0.46 -9.62
N ASN A 263 -12.75 -0.08 -8.65
CA ASN A 263 -12.74 1.25 -8.04
C ASN A 263 -11.39 1.57 -7.38
N ALA A 264 -10.83 0.64 -6.59
CA ALA A 264 -9.51 0.83 -6.00
C ALA A 264 -8.42 1.04 -7.05
N THR A 265 -8.46 0.24 -8.13
CA THR A 265 -7.51 0.38 -9.26
C THR A 265 -7.66 1.75 -9.93
N ALA A 266 -8.90 2.18 -10.20
CA ALA A 266 -9.19 3.47 -10.80
C ALA A 266 -8.77 4.63 -9.91
N MET A 267 -9.01 4.55 -8.59
CA MET A 267 -8.54 5.53 -7.61
C MET A 267 -7.01 5.65 -7.60
N ILE A 268 -6.28 4.53 -7.60
CA ILE A 268 -4.81 4.52 -7.66
C ILE A 268 -4.34 5.19 -8.96
N GLY A 269 -4.96 4.89 -10.09
CA GLY A 269 -4.65 5.51 -11.39
C GLY A 269 -4.93 7.01 -11.41
N ALA A 270 -6.12 7.42 -10.99
CA ALA A 270 -6.56 8.82 -10.99
C ALA A 270 -5.77 9.71 -10.03
N SER A 271 -5.28 9.15 -8.92
CA SER A 271 -4.46 9.86 -7.94
C SER A 271 -2.96 9.90 -8.28
N GLY A 272 -2.48 9.14 -9.27
CA GLY A 272 -1.04 8.99 -9.55
C GLY A 272 -0.29 8.26 -8.44
N GLY A 273 -0.93 7.27 -7.81
CA GLY A 273 -0.45 6.57 -6.62
C GLY A 273 0.79 5.69 -6.82
N SER A 274 1.16 4.96 -5.76
CA SER A 274 2.32 4.06 -5.71
C SER A 274 2.04 2.70 -6.36
N THR A 275 3.05 2.11 -7.01
CA THR A 275 3.01 0.73 -7.54
C THR A 275 2.72 -0.32 -6.45
N ASN A 276 3.12 -0.05 -5.20
CA ASN A 276 2.80 -0.90 -4.06
C ASN A 276 1.28 -1.10 -3.87
N GLY A 277 0.46 -0.10 -4.25
CA GLY A 277 -1.00 -0.24 -4.25
C GLY A 277 -1.49 -1.41 -5.10
N ILE A 278 -0.92 -1.58 -6.30
CA ILE A 278 -1.28 -2.72 -7.18
C ILE A 278 -0.85 -4.05 -6.57
N LEU A 279 0.37 -4.13 -6.00
CA LEU A 279 0.83 -5.35 -5.32
C LEU A 279 -0.14 -5.77 -4.21
N HIS A 280 -0.58 -4.81 -3.41
CA HIS A 280 -1.50 -5.08 -2.30
C HIS A 280 -2.93 -5.39 -2.77
N LEU A 281 -3.38 -4.80 -3.89
CA LEU A 281 -4.67 -5.17 -4.51
C LEU A 281 -4.66 -6.60 -5.04
N MET A 282 -3.55 -7.04 -5.66
CA MET A 282 -3.41 -8.44 -6.08
C MET A 282 -3.47 -9.39 -4.88
N ALA A 283 -2.81 -9.02 -3.77
CA ALA A 283 -2.89 -9.78 -2.53
C ALA A 283 -4.31 -9.84 -1.97
N LEU A 284 -5.02 -8.71 -1.93
CA LEU A 284 -6.39 -8.62 -1.44
C LEU A 284 -7.36 -9.47 -2.29
N ALA A 285 -7.24 -9.37 -3.62
CA ALA A 285 -8.04 -10.16 -4.56
C ALA A 285 -7.83 -11.67 -4.36
N THR A 286 -6.56 -12.08 -4.21
CA THR A 286 -6.19 -13.49 -4.00
C THR A 286 -6.74 -14.02 -2.67
N GLU A 287 -6.56 -13.28 -1.57
CA GLU A 287 -7.07 -13.68 -0.24
C GLU A 287 -8.60 -13.68 -0.16
N ALA A 288 -9.26 -12.78 -0.89
CA ALA A 288 -10.72 -12.74 -0.98
C ALA A 288 -11.30 -13.82 -1.90
N GLY A 289 -10.48 -14.50 -2.70
CA GLY A 289 -10.92 -15.48 -3.70
C GLY A 289 -11.65 -14.85 -4.89
N VAL A 290 -11.37 -13.57 -5.19
CA VAL A 290 -11.99 -12.84 -6.32
C VAL A 290 -11.15 -13.06 -7.57
N ASN A 291 -11.78 -13.48 -8.67
CA ASN A 291 -11.12 -13.60 -9.97
C ASN A 291 -10.82 -12.21 -10.56
N PHE A 292 -9.71 -11.63 -10.10
CA PHE A 292 -9.20 -10.32 -10.50
C PHE A 292 -7.67 -10.38 -10.58
N GLY A 293 -7.10 -9.95 -11.71
CA GLY A 293 -5.67 -10.07 -11.96
C GLY A 293 -5.08 -8.86 -12.69
N LEU A 294 -3.77 -8.90 -12.96
CA LEU A 294 -3.06 -7.79 -13.62
C LEU A 294 -3.63 -7.44 -15.01
N ARG A 295 -4.29 -8.38 -15.71
CA ARG A 295 -4.97 -8.05 -16.97
C ARG A 295 -6.23 -7.21 -16.76
N ASP A 296 -6.96 -7.42 -15.67
CA ASP A 296 -8.07 -6.53 -15.29
C ASP A 296 -7.54 -5.14 -14.95
N VAL A 297 -6.47 -5.07 -14.14
CA VAL A 297 -5.77 -3.81 -13.81
C VAL A 297 -5.31 -3.08 -15.07
N GLN A 298 -4.68 -3.76 -16.03
CA GLN A 298 -4.26 -3.18 -17.30
C GLN A 298 -5.44 -2.54 -18.05
N LYS A 299 -6.54 -3.28 -18.17
CA LYS A 299 -7.74 -2.81 -18.87
C LYS A 299 -8.32 -1.55 -18.22
N ILE A 300 -8.35 -1.51 -16.89
CA ILE A 300 -8.89 -0.37 -16.14
C ILE A 300 -7.96 0.84 -16.31
N LEU A 301 -6.67 0.73 -16.00
CA LEU A 301 -5.73 1.85 -16.00
C LEU A 301 -5.59 2.54 -17.37
N ARG A 302 -5.78 1.80 -18.47
CA ARG A 302 -5.79 2.38 -19.83
C ARG A 302 -6.88 3.42 -20.03
N GLY A 303 -8.00 3.30 -19.32
CA GLY A 303 -9.13 4.21 -19.43
C GLY A 303 -9.18 5.29 -18.34
N ILE A 304 -8.23 5.32 -17.41
CA ILE A 304 -8.29 6.22 -16.26
C ILE A 304 -7.38 7.44 -16.47
N PRO A 305 -7.94 8.66 -16.54
CA PRO A 305 -7.16 9.90 -16.53
C PRO A 305 -6.58 10.19 -15.14
N VAL A 306 -5.53 11.02 -15.07
CA VAL A 306 -5.00 11.54 -13.81
C VAL A 306 -5.72 12.81 -13.43
N TYR A 307 -6.42 12.77 -12.29
CA TYR A 307 -7.19 13.91 -11.75
C TYR A 307 -6.51 14.62 -10.58
N CYS A 308 -5.50 14.01 -9.94
CA CYS A 308 -4.87 14.58 -8.76
C CYS A 308 -3.46 15.10 -9.04
N ASN A 309 -3.11 16.21 -8.38
CA ASN A 309 -1.80 16.84 -8.42
C ASN A 309 -1.02 16.62 -7.12
N PHE A 310 -1.08 15.39 -6.59
CA PHE A 310 -0.40 15.02 -5.35
C PHE A 310 1.11 14.82 -5.56
N ALA A 311 1.91 15.21 -4.56
CA ALA A 311 3.31 14.82 -4.46
C ALA A 311 3.42 13.29 -4.29
N PRO A 312 4.43 12.64 -4.87
CA PRO A 312 5.64 13.17 -5.51
C PRO A 312 5.47 13.60 -6.98
N ARG A 313 4.37 13.24 -7.65
CA ARG A 313 4.14 13.64 -9.05
C ARG A 313 3.82 15.12 -9.19
N GLY A 314 2.97 15.62 -8.31
CA GLY A 314 2.53 17.01 -8.22
C GLY A 314 3.09 17.69 -6.97
N ARG A 315 2.35 18.69 -6.46
CA ARG A 315 2.78 19.51 -5.30
C ARG A 315 1.94 19.33 -4.06
N GLY A 316 0.70 18.85 -4.21
CA GLY A 316 -0.26 18.77 -3.11
C GLY A 316 0.04 17.65 -2.13
N THR A 317 -0.28 17.88 -0.87
CA THR A 317 -0.18 16.92 0.23
C THR A 317 -1.55 16.36 0.59
N MET A 318 -1.59 15.31 1.41
CA MET A 318 -2.84 14.78 1.95
C MET A 318 -3.50 15.78 2.94
N ILE A 319 -2.72 16.65 3.57
CA ILE A 319 -3.26 17.74 4.40
C ILE A 319 -3.97 18.80 3.55
N ASP A 320 -3.50 19.04 2.32
CA ASP A 320 -4.21 19.93 1.39
C ASP A 320 -5.54 19.30 0.96
N LEU A 321 -5.57 18.00 0.69
CA LEU A 321 -6.82 17.27 0.42
C LEU A 321 -7.79 17.36 1.62
N PHE A 322 -7.29 17.13 2.84
CA PHE A 322 -8.09 17.26 4.06
C PHE A 322 -8.74 18.64 4.19
N LYS A 323 -7.97 19.72 4.03
CA LYS A 323 -8.45 21.10 4.11
C LYS A 323 -9.52 21.44 3.06
N MET A 324 -9.51 20.77 1.92
CA MET A 324 -10.47 20.98 0.84
C MET A 324 -11.79 20.23 1.03
N GLY A 325 -11.83 19.17 1.84
CA GLY A 325 -13.01 18.34 2.03
C GLY A 325 -12.72 16.84 2.07
N GLY A 326 -11.44 16.47 2.08
CA GLY A 326 -10.99 15.11 2.32
C GLY A 326 -11.20 14.14 1.15
N THR A 327 -10.88 12.88 1.40
CA THR A 327 -11.05 11.79 0.42
C THR A 327 -12.50 11.60 -0.04
N PRO A 328 -13.55 11.77 0.79
CA PRO A 328 -14.94 11.67 0.31
C PRO A 328 -15.28 12.68 -0.79
N MET A 329 -14.76 13.91 -0.73
CA MET A 329 -14.92 14.90 -1.80
C MET A 329 -14.28 14.41 -3.10
N LEU A 330 -13.07 13.82 -3.04
CA LEU A 330 -12.40 13.25 -4.21
C LEU A 330 -13.19 12.07 -4.78
N ILE A 331 -13.68 11.13 -3.93
CA ILE A 331 -14.49 9.99 -4.36
C ILE A 331 -15.77 10.46 -5.05
N LYS A 332 -16.49 11.42 -4.46
CA LYS A 332 -17.70 11.99 -5.04
C LYS A 332 -17.44 12.56 -6.44
N HIS A 333 -16.40 13.37 -6.59
CA HIS A 333 -16.00 13.90 -7.89
C HIS A 333 -15.67 12.80 -8.90
N LEU A 334 -14.90 11.77 -8.50
CA LEU A 334 -14.55 10.68 -9.40
C LEU A 334 -15.75 9.79 -9.79
N ILE A 335 -16.79 9.71 -8.96
CA ILE A 335 -18.09 9.12 -9.33
C ILE A 335 -18.79 10.02 -10.38
N GLU A 336 -18.88 11.32 -10.14
CA GLU A 336 -19.54 12.29 -11.03
C GLU A 336 -18.92 12.33 -12.42
N VAL A 337 -17.59 12.17 -12.53
CA VAL A 337 -16.88 12.12 -13.82
C VAL A 337 -16.80 10.70 -14.43
N GLY A 338 -17.44 9.70 -13.81
CA GLY A 338 -17.54 8.34 -14.33
C GLY A 338 -16.27 7.50 -14.20
N VAL A 339 -15.34 7.88 -13.32
CA VAL A 339 -14.11 7.13 -13.02
C VAL A 339 -14.37 6.02 -12.00
N LEU A 340 -15.23 6.26 -11.02
CA LEU A 340 -15.61 5.28 -10.00
C LEU A 340 -17.08 4.85 -10.15
N ASP A 341 -17.36 3.60 -9.86
CA ASP A 341 -18.71 3.07 -9.74
C ASP A 341 -19.26 3.35 -8.34
N GLY A 342 -20.19 4.32 -8.26
CA GLY A 342 -20.84 4.71 -7.02
C GLY A 342 -21.82 3.67 -6.46
N SER A 343 -22.20 2.65 -7.22
CA SER A 343 -23.18 1.64 -6.81
C SER A 343 -22.60 0.51 -5.95
N VAL A 344 -21.26 0.42 -5.83
CA VAL A 344 -20.63 -0.65 -5.03
C VAL A 344 -20.99 -0.54 -3.55
N PRO A 345 -21.32 -1.66 -2.87
CA PRO A 345 -21.65 -1.65 -1.45
C PRO A 345 -20.39 -1.36 -0.61
N THR A 346 -20.59 -0.77 0.58
CA THR A 346 -19.51 -0.50 1.54
C THR A 346 -19.84 -1.07 2.93
N MET A 347 -18.84 -1.09 3.81
CA MET A 347 -19.08 -1.47 5.21
C MET A 347 -19.99 -0.44 5.94
N PHE A 348 -20.04 0.81 5.47
CA PHE A 348 -20.60 1.96 6.18
C PHE A 348 -21.92 2.49 5.58
N ALA A 349 -22.24 2.10 4.34
CA ALA A 349 -23.46 2.49 3.64
C ALA A 349 -23.88 1.37 2.66
N ASP A 350 -25.04 1.51 2.03
CA ASP A 350 -25.51 0.54 1.04
C ASP A 350 -24.80 0.72 -0.32
N SER A 351 -24.26 1.93 -0.56
CA SER A 351 -23.43 2.22 -1.73
C SER A 351 -22.33 3.22 -1.44
N LEU A 352 -21.29 3.24 -2.29
CA LEU A 352 -20.21 4.21 -2.21
C LEU A 352 -20.71 5.65 -2.47
N ALA A 353 -21.67 5.82 -3.38
CA ALA A 353 -22.29 7.12 -3.63
C ALA A 353 -23.03 7.66 -2.38
N GLU A 354 -23.75 6.80 -1.67
CA GLU A 354 -24.39 7.16 -0.40
C GLU A 354 -23.37 7.51 0.69
N GLN A 355 -22.28 6.73 0.79
CA GLN A 355 -21.20 6.99 1.77
C GLN A 355 -20.60 8.38 1.64
N VAL A 356 -20.57 8.96 0.43
CA VAL A 356 -19.96 10.27 0.15
C VAL A 356 -20.97 11.36 -0.22
N ALA A 357 -22.28 11.10 -0.04
CA ALA A 357 -23.35 12.02 -0.47
C ALA A 357 -23.20 13.42 0.12
N ASP A 358 -22.86 13.52 1.40
CA ASP A 358 -22.70 14.76 2.15
C ASP A 358 -21.34 15.44 1.95
N ALA A 359 -20.43 14.83 1.18
CA ALA A 359 -19.13 15.44 0.91
C ALA A 359 -19.29 16.73 0.09
N PRO A 360 -18.48 17.78 0.37
CA PRO A 360 -18.54 19.02 -0.38
C PRO A 360 -18.16 18.83 -1.85
N ALA A 361 -18.54 19.78 -2.70
CA ALA A 361 -18.01 19.87 -4.06
C ALA A 361 -16.56 20.37 -4.06
N ILE A 362 -15.84 20.08 -5.13
CA ILE A 362 -14.48 20.60 -5.32
C ILE A 362 -14.53 22.13 -5.37
N PRO A 363 -13.70 22.86 -4.60
CA PRO A 363 -13.61 24.31 -4.66
C PRO A 363 -13.17 24.80 -6.04
N GLU A 364 -13.81 25.85 -6.56
CA GLU A 364 -13.39 26.49 -7.79
C GLU A 364 -11.98 27.07 -7.67
N GLY A 365 -11.19 26.96 -8.75
CA GLY A 365 -9.84 27.53 -8.82
C GLY A 365 -8.80 26.76 -8.00
N ASN A 366 -9.13 25.58 -7.44
CA ASN A 366 -8.11 24.73 -6.81
C ASN A 366 -7.14 24.17 -7.87
N ASP A 367 -5.90 23.89 -7.45
CA ASP A 367 -4.85 23.29 -8.27
C ASP A 367 -4.49 21.85 -7.86
N LEU A 368 -5.26 21.25 -6.95
CA LEU A 368 -5.03 19.92 -6.40
C LEU A 368 -5.79 18.83 -7.14
N ILE A 369 -7.05 19.10 -7.51
CA ILE A 369 -7.94 18.17 -8.19
C ILE A 369 -8.45 18.83 -9.49
N ALA A 370 -8.22 18.18 -10.60
CA ALA A 370 -8.64 18.66 -11.92
C ALA A 370 -10.17 18.61 -12.05
N PRO A 371 -10.78 19.64 -12.66
CA PRO A 371 -12.22 19.66 -12.91
C PRO A 371 -12.63 18.63 -13.96
N ALA A 372 -13.93 18.34 -14.03
CA ALA A 372 -14.52 17.43 -15.01
C ALA A 372 -14.10 17.81 -16.45
N GLY A 373 -13.70 16.82 -17.23
CA GLY A 373 -13.29 16.99 -18.63
C GLY A 373 -11.89 17.59 -18.85
N HIS A 374 -11.18 17.98 -17.79
CA HIS A 374 -9.85 18.60 -17.89
C HIS A 374 -8.80 17.91 -16.99
N PRO A 375 -8.58 16.59 -17.10
CA PRO A 375 -7.60 15.88 -16.28
C PRO A 375 -6.17 16.38 -16.54
N TYR A 376 -5.29 16.24 -15.55
CA TYR A 376 -3.86 16.59 -15.70
C TYR A 376 -3.15 15.76 -16.76
N LYS A 377 -3.59 14.51 -16.94
CA LYS A 377 -3.16 13.62 -18.04
C LYS A 377 -4.35 12.77 -18.50
N PRO A 378 -4.44 12.45 -19.79
CA PRO A 378 -5.55 11.65 -20.35
C PRO A 378 -5.45 10.15 -19.99
N PHE A 379 -4.34 9.68 -19.40
CA PHE A 379 -4.11 8.30 -19.01
C PHE A 379 -3.28 8.23 -17.71
N ALA A 380 -3.43 7.15 -16.95
CA ALA A 380 -2.72 6.94 -15.69
C ALA A 380 -1.20 6.85 -15.91
N ASP A 381 -0.45 7.42 -14.95
CA ASP A 381 1.02 7.30 -14.91
C ASP A 381 1.48 5.84 -14.72
N MET A 382 0.58 4.96 -14.32
CA MET A 382 0.83 3.55 -14.09
C MET A 382 0.26 2.70 -15.22
N GLN A 383 1.07 1.79 -15.76
CA GLN A 383 0.69 0.87 -16.84
C GLN A 383 1.14 -0.55 -16.50
N ILE A 384 0.37 -1.54 -16.93
CA ILE A 384 0.75 -2.94 -16.81
C ILE A 384 1.21 -3.44 -18.17
N CYS A 385 2.39 -4.06 -18.23
CA CYS A 385 2.93 -4.65 -19.45
C CYS A 385 3.12 -6.15 -19.30
N PHE A 386 2.97 -6.86 -20.43
CA PHE A 386 3.20 -8.29 -20.57
C PHE A 386 4.09 -8.53 -21.78
N GLY A 387 4.76 -9.66 -21.84
CA GLY A 387 5.57 -10.04 -23.00
C GLY A 387 6.64 -11.07 -22.66
N SER A 388 7.60 -11.25 -23.58
CA SER A 388 8.62 -12.28 -23.40
C SER A 388 9.52 -12.06 -22.17
N LEU A 389 9.68 -10.79 -21.71
CA LEU A 389 10.44 -10.50 -20.50
C LEU A 389 9.63 -10.70 -19.22
N ALA A 390 8.35 -10.43 -19.25
CA ALA A 390 7.44 -10.52 -18.11
C ALA A 390 6.12 -11.21 -18.49
N PRO A 391 6.10 -12.52 -18.70
CA PRO A 391 4.90 -13.24 -19.17
C PRO A 391 3.73 -13.15 -18.18
N ASP A 392 4.00 -13.07 -16.89
CA ASP A 392 3.00 -12.92 -15.83
C ASP A 392 2.74 -11.45 -15.45
N GLY A 393 3.44 -10.52 -16.10
CA GLY A 393 3.23 -9.08 -15.98
C GLY A 393 4.30 -8.33 -15.20
N ILE A 394 4.34 -7.03 -15.45
CA ILE A 394 5.19 -6.03 -14.81
C ILE A 394 4.41 -4.74 -14.66
N VAL A 395 4.64 -4.01 -13.57
CA VAL A 395 3.99 -2.72 -13.29
C VAL A 395 4.96 -1.60 -13.65
N PHE A 396 4.61 -0.79 -14.64
CA PHE A 396 5.34 0.42 -14.97
C PHE A 396 4.73 1.64 -14.30
N LYS A 397 5.58 2.52 -13.75
CA LYS A 397 5.24 3.90 -13.38
C LYS A 397 6.11 4.84 -14.19
N VAL A 398 5.47 5.76 -14.92
CA VAL A 398 6.14 6.73 -15.77
C VAL A 398 5.86 8.13 -15.29
N SER A 399 6.77 8.66 -14.48
CA SER A 399 6.74 10.03 -13.96
C SER A 399 7.66 10.99 -14.72
N SER A 400 8.50 10.47 -15.63
CA SER A 400 9.38 11.22 -16.52
C SER A 400 8.77 11.46 -17.91
N ARG A 401 9.52 12.19 -18.75
CA ARG A 401 9.17 12.42 -20.17
C ARG A 401 9.65 11.32 -21.11
N LEU A 402 9.67 10.06 -20.64
CA LEU A 402 10.01 8.94 -21.52
C LEU A 402 8.98 8.83 -22.64
N ASP A 403 9.46 8.55 -23.87
CA ASP A 403 8.59 8.17 -24.97
C ASP A 403 7.78 6.93 -24.57
N PRO A 404 6.47 6.89 -24.81
CA PRO A 404 5.66 5.71 -24.51
C PRO A 404 6.16 4.42 -25.18
N THR A 405 6.92 4.51 -26.25
CA THR A 405 7.65 3.42 -26.88
C THR A 405 9.14 3.61 -26.67
N PHE A 406 9.81 2.66 -26.01
CA PHE A 406 11.23 2.72 -25.73
C PHE A 406 11.91 1.44 -26.19
N GLU A 407 12.92 1.59 -27.05
CA GLU A 407 13.83 0.51 -27.44
C GLU A 407 15.22 0.81 -26.89
N GLY A 408 15.80 -0.16 -26.18
CA GLY A 408 17.11 0.03 -25.59
C GLY A 408 17.89 -1.26 -25.43
N THR A 409 19.14 -1.12 -25.04
CA THR A 409 20.03 -2.24 -24.74
C THR A 409 20.14 -2.46 -23.25
N ALA A 410 20.04 -3.71 -22.81
CA ALA A 410 20.15 -4.09 -21.41
C ALA A 410 21.53 -3.77 -20.84
N ILE A 411 21.57 -3.27 -19.61
CA ILE A 411 22.72 -3.28 -18.72
C ILE A 411 22.28 -3.86 -17.37
N CYS A 412 22.88 -4.99 -16.97
CA CYS A 412 22.35 -5.86 -15.93
C CYS A 412 23.14 -5.75 -14.63
N PHE A 413 22.39 -5.71 -13.51
CA PHE A 413 22.93 -5.69 -12.15
C PHE A 413 22.19 -6.71 -11.28
N ASN A 414 22.93 -7.36 -10.39
CA ASN A 414 22.39 -8.27 -9.36
C ASN A 414 22.56 -7.69 -7.95
N ASP A 415 23.01 -6.42 -7.88
CA ASP A 415 23.30 -5.71 -6.63
C ASP A 415 23.08 -4.20 -6.83
N VAL A 416 22.52 -3.52 -5.80
CA VAL A 416 22.19 -2.09 -5.83
C VAL A 416 23.46 -1.23 -5.82
N ASP A 417 24.48 -1.59 -5.03
CA ASP A 417 25.71 -0.80 -4.89
C ASP A 417 26.53 -0.80 -6.18
N LEU A 418 26.54 -1.95 -6.89
CA LEU A 418 27.15 -2.06 -8.22
C LEU A 418 26.43 -1.18 -9.24
N LEU A 419 25.10 -1.10 -9.19
CA LEU A 419 24.32 -0.21 -10.05
C LEU A 419 24.66 1.26 -9.77
N VAL A 420 24.65 1.67 -8.50
CA VAL A 420 24.98 3.05 -8.09
C VAL A 420 26.42 3.43 -8.51
N THR A 421 27.35 2.51 -8.33
CA THR A 421 28.75 2.68 -8.79
C THR A 421 28.80 2.89 -10.30
N ALA A 422 28.08 2.09 -11.07
CA ALA A 422 28.03 2.20 -12.53
C ALA A 422 27.43 3.53 -13.01
N VAL A 423 26.46 4.10 -12.28
CA VAL A 423 25.96 5.47 -12.54
C VAL A 423 27.05 6.48 -12.32
N THR A 424 27.75 6.42 -11.17
CA THR A 424 28.82 7.36 -10.80
C THR A 424 29.98 7.33 -11.78
N GLU A 425 30.36 6.14 -12.24
CA GLU A 425 31.44 5.93 -13.24
C GLU A 425 30.98 6.27 -14.67
N GLY A 426 29.71 6.65 -14.87
CA GLY A 426 29.18 6.99 -16.17
C GLY A 426 29.04 5.81 -17.15
N LYS A 427 28.98 4.57 -16.65
CA LYS A 427 28.78 3.36 -17.47
C LYS A 427 27.36 3.26 -17.99
N ILE A 428 26.37 3.81 -17.26
CA ILE A 428 24.97 3.89 -17.71
C ILE A 428 24.83 5.11 -18.61
N GLN A 429 24.32 4.89 -19.83
CA GLN A 429 24.18 5.91 -20.86
C GLN A 429 22.71 6.01 -21.32
N PRO A 430 22.28 7.15 -21.92
CA PRO A 430 21.02 7.25 -22.64
C PRO A 430 20.83 6.07 -23.60
N GLY A 431 19.62 5.50 -23.65
CA GLY A 431 19.28 4.33 -24.47
C GLY A 431 19.48 2.98 -23.76
N HIS A 432 19.99 2.97 -22.53
CA HIS A 432 20.04 1.72 -21.75
C HIS A 432 18.70 1.39 -21.10
N VAL A 433 18.39 0.09 -21.04
CA VAL A 433 17.43 -0.50 -20.11
C VAL A 433 18.23 -1.11 -18.95
N VAL A 434 18.13 -0.48 -17.79
CA VAL A 434 18.82 -0.93 -16.57
C VAL A 434 18.03 -2.07 -15.95
N VAL A 435 18.59 -3.27 -15.91
CA VAL A 435 17.95 -4.48 -15.37
C VAL A 435 18.58 -4.82 -14.02
N LEU A 436 17.84 -4.58 -12.93
CA LEU A 436 18.20 -5.01 -11.58
C LEU A 436 17.37 -6.23 -11.19
N ARG A 437 18.03 -7.35 -10.88
CA ARG A 437 17.34 -8.64 -10.71
C ARG A 437 17.88 -9.48 -9.57
N GLY A 438 17.13 -10.54 -9.20
CA GLY A 438 17.47 -11.40 -8.07
C GLY A 438 17.11 -10.77 -6.72
N MET A 439 16.15 -9.86 -6.72
CA MET A 439 15.66 -9.16 -5.53
C MET A 439 14.16 -9.35 -5.31
N GLY A 440 13.56 -10.30 -6.03
CA GLY A 440 12.13 -10.63 -5.93
C GLY A 440 11.72 -11.24 -4.58
N PRO A 441 10.43 -11.60 -4.43
CA PRO A 441 9.91 -12.09 -3.15
C PRO A 441 10.58 -13.36 -2.66
N VAL A 442 10.90 -14.31 -3.54
CA VAL A 442 11.58 -15.56 -3.18
C VAL A 442 13.08 -15.35 -2.96
N ALA A 443 13.69 -14.48 -3.77
CA ALA A 443 15.13 -14.21 -3.69
C ALA A 443 15.50 -13.44 -2.41
N MET A 444 14.76 -12.39 -2.07
CA MET A 444 15.22 -11.40 -1.07
C MET A 444 14.09 -10.74 -0.26
N GLY A 445 12.85 -11.22 -0.36
CA GLY A 445 11.70 -10.59 0.29
C GLY A 445 11.22 -9.32 -0.38
N MET A 446 11.69 -9.02 -1.60
CA MET A 446 11.23 -7.92 -2.45
C MET A 446 11.39 -6.52 -1.80
N PRO A 447 12.63 -6.11 -1.41
CA PRO A 447 12.88 -4.80 -0.79
C PRO A 447 12.54 -3.63 -1.72
N GLU A 448 12.40 -2.42 -1.16
CA GLU A 448 12.34 -1.19 -1.95
C GLU A 448 13.75 -0.69 -2.29
N VAL A 449 14.01 -0.42 -3.57
CA VAL A 449 15.32 0.00 -4.06
C VAL A 449 15.33 1.49 -4.44
N LEU A 450 14.96 2.37 -3.50
CA LEU A 450 14.92 3.81 -3.72
C LEU A 450 16.28 4.37 -4.15
N VAL A 451 17.37 3.92 -3.54
CA VAL A 451 18.74 4.41 -3.84
C VAL A 451 19.10 4.18 -5.30
N ALA A 452 18.77 3.00 -5.86
CA ALA A 452 19.00 2.70 -7.27
C ALA A 452 18.23 3.64 -8.20
N THR A 453 16.94 3.86 -7.92
CA THR A 453 16.09 4.74 -8.76
C THR A 453 16.45 6.21 -8.61
N SER A 454 16.85 6.66 -7.42
CA SER A 454 17.36 8.03 -7.20
C SER A 454 18.65 8.30 -7.97
N ALA A 455 19.58 7.33 -8.01
CA ALA A 455 20.81 7.44 -8.79
C ALA A 455 20.55 7.60 -10.30
N LEU A 456 19.47 6.99 -10.82
CA LEU A 456 19.07 7.11 -12.22
C LEU A 456 18.30 8.41 -12.54
N SER A 457 17.83 9.14 -11.54
CA SER A 457 17.04 10.37 -11.69
C SER A 457 17.88 11.63 -11.91
N THR A 458 19.09 11.47 -12.48
CA THR A 458 19.97 12.60 -12.82
C THR A 458 19.51 13.28 -14.12
N PRO A 459 19.81 14.59 -14.34
CA PRO A 459 19.44 15.28 -15.59
C PRO A 459 20.02 14.65 -16.86
N LYS A 460 21.10 13.87 -16.73
CA LYS A 460 21.73 13.15 -17.85
C LYS A 460 20.91 11.92 -18.27
N LEU A 461 20.28 11.23 -17.31
CA LEU A 461 19.64 9.92 -17.49
C LEU A 461 18.11 9.97 -17.43
N ASP A 462 17.53 10.91 -16.67
CA ASP A 462 16.07 11.00 -16.52
C ASP A 462 15.35 11.16 -17.87
N GLY A 463 14.35 10.30 -18.11
CA GLY A 463 13.62 10.22 -19.37
C GLY A 463 14.41 9.63 -20.55
N LYS A 464 15.65 9.16 -20.35
CA LYS A 464 16.51 8.61 -21.40
C LYS A 464 16.97 7.18 -21.14
N VAL A 465 16.64 6.65 -19.98
CA VAL A 465 16.85 5.25 -19.59
C VAL A 465 15.55 4.69 -19.03
N ALA A 466 15.35 3.39 -19.20
CA ALA A 466 14.30 2.66 -18.49
C ALA A 466 14.92 1.78 -17.40
N PHE A 467 14.19 1.56 -16.32
CA PHE A 467 14.55 0.65 -15.24
C PHE A 467 13.58 -0.53 -15.19
N VAL A 468 14.08 -1.74 -15.07
CA VAL A 468 13.29 -2.98 -14.99
C VAL A 468 13.80 -3.84 -13.84
N SER A 469 12.90 -4.34 -12.98
CA SER A 469 13.30 -5.17 -11.85
C SER A 469 12.20 -6.13 -11.39
N ASP A 470 12.60 -7.22 -10.75
CA ASP A 470 11.73 -8.15 -10.04
C ASP A 470 11.42 -7.73 -8.59
N THR A 471 11.99 -6.60 -8.14
CA THR A 471 11.72 -6.02 -6.83
C THR A 471 10.65 -4.91 -6.88
N ARG A 472 10.51 -4.13 -5.80
CA ARG A 472 9.64 -2.93 -5.67
C ARG A 472 10.49 -1.66 -5.54
N VAL A 473 9.80 -0.54 -5.74
CA VAL A 473 10.37 0.79 -5.49
C VAL A 473 9.49 1.59 -4.55
N SER A 474 10.08 2.59 -3.93
CA SER A 474 9.34 3.57 -3.14
C SER A 474 8.37 4.39 -4.01
N GLY A 475 7.27 4.84 -3.41
CA GLY A 475 6.32 5.75 -4.06
C GLY A 475 6.94 7.07 -4.51
N VAL A 476 8.10 7.45 -3.95
CA VAL A 476 8.85 8.67 -4.31
C VAL A 476 9.81 8.50 -5.49
N SER A 477 9.95 7.30 -6.04
CA SER A 477 10.82 7.03 -7.19
C SER A 477 10.34 7.73 -8.46
N HIS A 478 11.28 8.32 -9.21
CA HIS A 478 11.06 9.02 -10.48
C HIS A 478 11.66 8.26 -11.66
N GLY A 479 11.15 8.51 -12.87
CA GLY A 479 11.64 7.95 -14.11
C GLY A 479 10.65 7.01 -14.79
N ALA A 480 11.15 6.21 -15.75
CA ALA A 480 10.42 5.10 -16.38
C ALA A 480 10.79 3.80 -15.67
N ILE A 481 9.95 3.38 -14.75
CA ILE A 481 10.27 2.35 -13.77
C ILE A 481 9.30 1.18 -13.90
N GLY A 482 9.79 0.03 -14.39
CA GLY A 482 9.10 -1.26 -14.41
C GLY A 482 9.53 -2.12 -13.22
N VAL A 483 8.58 -2.51 -12.39
CA VAL A 483 8.80 -3.29 -11.17
C VAL A 483 7.82 -4.45 -11.03
N HIS A 484 8.05 -5.30 -10.05
CA HIS A 484 7.22 -6.49 -9.85
C HIS A 484 7.26 -7.45 -11.05
N CYS A 485 8.38 -7.46 -11.82
CA CYS A 485 8.54 -8.35 -12.97
C CYS A 485 8.27 -9.80 -12.56
N SER A 486 7.32 -10.42 -13.21
CA SER A 486 6.89 -11.76 -12.88
C SER A 486 6.93 -12.67 -14.12
N PRO A 487 7.45 -13.90 -13.96
CA PRO A 487 8.11 -14.47 -12.79
C PRO A 487 9.46 -13.83 -12.46
N GLU A 488 9.83 -13.78 -11.16
CA GLU A 488 11.13 -13.27 -10.73
C GLU A 488 12.32 -14.16 -11.13
N ALA A 489 13.53 -13.64 -11.04
CA ALA A 489 14.76 -14.36 -11.41
C ALA A 489 14.97 -15.66 -10.60
N ALA A 490 14.70 -15.64 -9.29
CA ALA A 490 14.95 -16.78 -8.40
C ALA A 490 14.07 -18.03 -8.68
N VAL A 491 13.01 -17.88 -9.44
CA VAL A 491 12.16 -18.99 -9.89
C VAL A 491 12.32 -19.29 -11.39
N GLY A 492 13.38 -18.75 -12.02
CA GLY A 492 13.69 -18.99 -13.43
C GLY A 492 12.89 -18.11 -14.40
N GLY A 493 12.37 -16.97 -13.94
CA GLY A 493 11.71 -16.00 -14.81
C GLY A 493 12.67 -15.46 -15.90
N PRO A 494 12.12 -14.98 -17.05
CA PRO A 494 12.95 -14.54 -18.19
C PRO A 494 13.99 -13.47 -17.83
N ILE A 495 13.71 -12.63 -16.84
CA ILE A 495 14.62 -11.60 -16.35
C ILE A 495 15.98 -12.17 -15.88
N ALA A 496 16.03 -13.44 -15.45
CA ALA A 496 17.26 -14.12 -15.04
C ALA A 496 18.24 -14.34 -16.19
N TYR A 497 17.75 -14.38 -17.42
CA TYR A 497 18.51 -14.73 -18.62
C TYR A 497 18.94 -13.51 -19.45
N VAL A 498 18.45 -12.31 -19.14
CA VAL A 498 18.85 -11.08 -19.82
C VAL A 498 20.35 -10.85 -19.64
N ARG A 499 21.04 -10.41 -20.69
CA ARG A 499 22.49 -10.12 -20.68
C ARG A 499 22.77 -8.70 -21.15
N ASP A 500 23.91 -8.18 -20.77
CA ASP A 500 24.36 -6.88 -21.25
C ASP A 500 24.37 -6.85 -22.78
N GLY A 501 23.79 -5.79 -23.35
CA GLY A 501 23.67 -5.59 -24.77
C GLY A 501 22.45 -6.27 -25.42
N ASP A 502 21.65 -7.06 -24.71
CA ASP A 502 20.42 -7.63 -25.27
C ASP A 502 19.39 -6.53 -25.56
N PRO A 503 18.68 -6.58 -26.70
CA PRO A 503 17.61 -5.63 -27.00
C PRO A 503 16.38 -5.86 -26.10
N ILE A 504 15.84 -4.76 -25.57
CA ILE A 504 14.57 -4.75 -24.84
C ILE A 504 13.66 -3.68 -25.46
N PHE A 505 12.41 -4.08 -25.73
CA PHE A 505 11.36 -3.27 -26.33
C PHE A 505 10.25 -3.04 -25.32
N ILE A 506 9.91 -1.81 -25.03
CA ILE A 506 8.83 -1.41 -24.14
C ILE A 506 7.82 -0.58 -24.93
N ASP A 507 6.57 -1.02 -24.97
CA ASP A 507 5.45 -0.27 -25.55
C ASP A 507 4.35 -0.11 -24.48
N LEU A 508 4.37 1.05 -23.81
CA LEU A 508 3.41 1.34 -22.73
C LEU A 508 1.98 1.51 -23.26
N LEU A 509 1.80 1.94 -24.52
CA LEU A 509 0.49 2.11 -25.14
C LEU A 509 -0.16 0.76 -25.44
N LYS A 510 0.63 -0.21 -25.93
CA LYS A 510 0.17 -1.58 -26.12
C LYS A 510 0.21 -2.40 -24.83
N GLY A 511 0.94 -1.94 -23.81
CA GLY A 511 1.20 -2.67 -22.57
C GLY A 511 2.04 -3.92 -22.84
N GLU A 512 3.14 -3.76 -23.56
CA GLU A 512 4.04 -4.84 -23.94
C GLU A 512 5.46 -4.55 -23.47
N ILE A 513 6.16 -5.61 -23.06
CA ILE A 513 7.60 -5.61 -22.80
C ILE A 513 8.19 -6.89 -23.37
N ASN A 514 9.08 -6.74 -24.34
CA ASN A 514 9.71 -7.86 -25.02
C ASN A 514 11.22 -7.77 -24.95
N TRP A 515 11.85 -8.91 -24.82
CA TRP A 515 13.29 -9.11 -24.80
C TRP A 515 13.69 -10.08 -25.89
N ASP A 516 14.76 -9.76 -26.60
CA ASP A 516 15.38 -10.65 -27.60
C ASP A 516 16.68 -11.26 -27.04
N SER A 517 16.64 -12.56 -26.77
CA SER A 517 17.78 -13.32 -26.26
C SER A 517 18.87 -13.59 -27.30
N ARG A 518 18.66 -13.20 -28.57
CA ARG A 518 19.53 -13.55 -29.70
C ARG A 518 19.85 -15.05 -29.79
N GLY A 519 18.87 -15.87 -29.35
CA GLY A 519 18.97 -17.32 -29.37
C GLY A 519 19.83 -17.94 -28.26
N VAL A 520 20.28 -17.17 -27.29
CA VAL A 520 21.08 -17.67 -26.16
C VAL A 520 20.29 -17.52 -24.85
N MET A 521 20.07 -18.65 -24.18
CA MET A 521 19.36 -18.75 -22.90
C MET A 521 20.32 -19.27 -21.82
N GLU A 522 21.20 -18.39 -21.36
CA GLU A 522 22.09 -18.66 -20.23
C GLU A 522 21.74 -17.74 -19.07
N LEU A 523 21.83 -18.26 -17.84
CA LEU A 523 21.59 -17.47 -16.64
C LEU A 523 22.63 -16.33 -16.55
N GLY A 524 22.14 -15.12 -16.36
CA GLY A 524 22.98 -13.93 -16.14
C GLY A 524 23.52 -13.80 -14.71
N GLY A 525 23.40 -14.86 -13.92
CA GLY A 525 23.87 -14.96 -12.54
C GLY A 525 23.30 -16.19 -11.84
N GLU A 526 23.71 -16.42 -10.60
CA GLU A 526 23.16 -17.47 -9.75
C GLU A 526 21.97 -16.89 -8.96
N PHE A 527 20.76 -17.25 -9.36
CA PHE A 527 19.50 -16.83 -8.71
C PHE A 527 18.87 -18.00 -8.00
N LYS A 528 18.58 -17.82 -6.71
CA LYS A 528 17.96 -18.85 -5.87
C LYS A 528 17.13 -18.24 -4.74
N ALA A 529 16.30 -19.07 -4.12
CA ALA A 529 15.55 -18.69 -2.94
C ALA A 529 16.50 -18.25 -1.81
N TYR A 530 16.06 -17.29 -1.02
CA TYR A 530 16.82 -16.78 0.12
C TYR A 530 17.25 -17.91 1.06
N SER A 531 18.55 -18.00 1.32
CA SER A 531 19.17 -19.02 2.19
C SER A 531 20.03 -18.42 3.31
N GLY A 532 19.93 -17.11 3.53
CA GLY A 532 20.68 -16.40 4.58
C GLY A 532 20.22 -16.75 6.01
N SER A 533 20.78 -16.08 7.02
CA SER A 533 20.61 -16.41 8.43
C SER A 533 19.22 -16.04 9.01
N GLN A 534 18.49 -15.11 8.43
CA GLN A 534 17.18 -14.68 8.92
C GLN A 534 16.13 -15.76 8.67
N ILE A 535 15.65 -16.39 9.74
CA ILE A 535 14.68 -17.51 9.67
C ILE A 535 13.38 -17.07 9.04
N TYR A 536 12.79 -15.95 9.49
CA TYR A 536 11.53 -15.43 8.96
C TYR A 536 11.58 -15.19 7.44
N LEU A 537 12.74 -14.77 6.90
CA LEU A 537 12.89 -14.52 5.48
C LEU A 537 13.01 -15.82 4.67
N ARG A 538 13.66 -16.86 5.22
CA ARG A 538 13.64 -18.21 4.62
C ARG A 538 12.24 -18.80 4.60
N GLU A 539 11.47 -18.66 5.69
CA GLU A 539 10.08 -19.14 5.77
C GLU A 539 9.21 -18.40 4.74
N PHE A 540 9.38 -17.08 4.63
CA PHE A 540 8.69 -16.29 3.61
C PHE A 540 9.07 -16.75 2.20
N ALA A 541 10.34 -16.86 1.86
CA ALA A 541 10.82 -17.31 0.54
C ALA A 541 10.27 -18.68 0.14
N ASN A 542 10.15 -19.61 1.09
CA ASN A 542 9.61 -20.95 0.85
C ASN A 542 8.09 -20.96 0.60
N SER A 543 7.35 -20.00 1.17
CA SER A 543 5.88 -19.99 1.14
C SER A 543 5.27 -18.91 0.26
N VAL A 544 6.03 -17.93 -0.21
CA VAL A 544 5.50 -16.78 -0.94
C VAL A 544 5.20 -17.09 -2.41
N SER A 545 4.08 -16.56 -2.91
CA SER A 545 3.73 -16.53 -4.34
C SER A 545 4.44 -15.39 -5.06
N GLN A 546 4.35 -15.35 -6.39
CA GLN A 546 4.93 -14.29 -7.21
C GLN A 546 4.14 -12.97 -7.09
N ALA A 547 4.74 -11.87 -7.54
CA ALA A 547 4.20 -10.52 -7.40
C ALA A 547 2.85 -10.32 -8.15
N ASN A 548 2.64 -11.00 -9.27
CA ASN A 548 1.37 -10.98 -10.00
C ASN A 548 0.19 -11.55 -9.20
N LYS A 549 0.47 -12.32 -8.14
CA LYS A 549 -0.49 -12.84 -7.15
C LYS A 549 -0.44 -12.08 -5.82
N GLY A 550 0.32 -10.98 -5.75
CA GLY A 550 0.43 -10.12 -4.57
C GLY A 550 1.36 -10.63 -3.48
N CYS A 551 2.24 -11.60 -3.74
CA CYS A 551 3.17 -12.14 -2.74
C CYS A 551 2.46 -12.67 -1.48
N VAL A 552 1.36 -13.38 -1.64
CA VAL A 552 0.63 -14.07 -0.57
C VAL A 552 1.17 -15.48 -0.36
N ASN A 553 0.66 -16.21 0.62
CA ASN A 553 1.05 -17.59 0.85
C ASN A 553 0.59 -18.50 -0.31
N LYS A 554 1.49 -19.34 -0.84
CA LYS A 554 1.21 -20.28 -1.94
C LYS A 554 0.06 -21.24 -1.63
N SER A 555 -0.18 -21.57 -0.36
CA SER A 555 -1.29 -22.46 0.03
C SER A 555 -2.67 -21.94 -0.37
N LEU A 556 -2.80 -20.63 -0.60
CA LEU A 556 -4.04 -20.03 -1.11
C LEU A 556 -4.29 -20.31 -2.61
N LEU A 557 -3.25 -20.71 -3.34
CA LEU A 557 -3.29 -20.97 -4.79
C LEU A 557 -3.43 -22.48 -5.11
N SER A 558 -3.37 -23.35 -4.12
CA SER A 558 -3.36 -24.80 -4.30
C SER A 558 -4.73 -25.45 -4.54
N ASN A 559 -5.79 -24.65 -4.69
CA ASN A 559 -7.15 -25.11 -4.98
C ASN A 559 -7.60 -24.83 -6.44
N ASP A 560 -6.64 -24.44 -7.33
CA ASP A 560 -6.89 -24.28 -8.77
C ASP A 560 -6.41 -25.50 -9.56
#